data_2618c5c0aed04c694aa16602dd5af0db
#
_entry.id   2618c5c0aed04c694aa16602dd5af0db
#
_cell.length_a   1.000
_cell.length_b   1.000
_cell.length_c   1.000
_cell.angle_alpha   90.00
_cell.angle_beta   90.00
_cell.angle_gamma   90.00
#
_symmetry.space_group_name_H-M   'P 1'
#
loop_
_entity.id
_entity.type
_entity.pdbx_description
1 polymer ?
#
loop_
_entity_poly.entity_id
_entity_poly.type
_entity_poly.pdbx_seq_one_letter_code
_entity_poly.pdbx_strand_id
1 'polypeptide(L)'
;MRMERLVVALAVLTGMAMASVALGADGKFFLVDQRTQIPVMCCNVAPGWLAGGKTTWTATRENPVTWYAWTMSPDRRFKAIVSSPMVLAAPNWRIQQVPYLQNPQILANAFVQGVQRDYGVQGVRVAEARLIPRETDKKLLEARLKQARERNIQPTNFLFAELFFRFIGSRDGKQYSVIFRLPMLAMENRPGLNFSTVVEVMMPMSYGCPAGSESEGEAGLAVMFRSFQLNPQFVQMVNQITDRRVSEWIRVQNEIRKKQLEVASSTSETQERVRDMWSEYIRGVDKVSNPATGEKMFVDNRYDHAWINGDGEVLYHNSGFNTPDSSSASFNPNSDSLFNQTSWSQLK
;
A
#
# COMPACT_ATOMS: atom_id res chain seq x y z
N MET A 1 -16.26 13.57 13.46
CA MET A 1 -15.31 13.51 12.33
C MET A 1 -15.01 12.03 12.10
N ARG A 2 -15.52 11.46 11.02
CA ARG A 2 -15.71 10.02 10.84
C ARG A 2 -14.40 9.30 10.54
N MET A 3 -14.18 8.18 11.23
CA MET A 3 -13.06 7.22 11.07
C MET A 3 -13.00 6.56 9.68
N GLU A 4 -13.84 6.96 8.73
CA GLU A 4 -14.00 6.30 7.42
C GLU A 4 -12.76 6.39 6.50
N ARG A 5 -11.81 7.29 6.77
CA ARG A 5 -10.59 7.42 5.96
C ARG A 5 -9.41 6.54 6.40
N LEU A 6 -9.52 5.87 7.55
CA LEU A 6 -8.50 4.90 8.00
C LEU A 6 -8.66 3.54 7.29
N VAL A 7 -9.82 3.29 6.68
CA VAL A 7 -10.19 2.00 6.10
C VAL A 7 -9.54 1.75 4.72
N VAL A 8 -9.14 2.80 4.01
CA VAL A 8 -8.65 2.66 2.62
C VAL A 8 -7.28 1.96 2.52
N ALA A 9 -6.42 2.06 3.53
CA ALA A 9 -5.14 1.35 3.54
C ALA A 9 -5.26 -0.14 3.90
N LEU A 10 -6.38 -0.57 4.47
CA LEU A 10 -6.60 -1.95 4.90
C LEU A 10 -7.18 -2.86 3.80
N ALA A 11 -7.73 -2.29 2.74
CA ALA A 11 -8.37 -3.05 1.66
C ALA A 11 -7.40 -3.88 0.80
N VAL A 12 -6.09 -3.68 0.95
CA VAL A 12 -5.05 -4.34 0.13
C VAL A 12 -4.86 -5.82 0.48
N LEU A 13 -5.43 -6.31 1.57
CA LEU A 13 -5.35 -7.73 1.93
C LEU A 13 -6.51 -8.58 1.37
N THR A 14 -7.36 -8.02 0.51
CA THR A 14 -8.57 -8.70 0.03
C THR A 14 -8.39 -9.28 -1.37
N GLY A 15 -8.00 -10.52 -1.48
CA GLY A 15 -8.07 -11.25 -2.75
C GLY A 15 -7.24 -12.53 -2.75
N MET A 16 -7.77 -13.61 -2.21
CA MET A 16 -7.26 -14.94 -2.54
C MET A 16 -7.73 -15.34 -3.95
N ALA A 17 -7.10 -14.76 -4.98
CA ALA A 17 -7.03 -15.38 -6.30
C ALA A 17 -5.66 -16.03 -6.42
N MET A 18 -5.62 -17.22 -6.97
CA MET A 18 -4.50 -18.16 -7.08
C MET A 18 -3.11 -17.53 -6.99
N ALA A 19 -2.45 -17.72 -5.83
CA ALA A 19 -1.07 -17.31 -5.64
C ALA A 19 -0.16 -18.15 -6.54
N SER A 20 0.75 -17.51 -7.26
CA SER A 20 1.78 -18.21 -8.01
C SER A 20 2.66 -18.99 -7.03
N VAL A 21 2.59 -20.31 -7.03
CA VAL A 21 3.48 -21.18 -6.27
C VAL A 21 4.67 -21.48 -7.17
N ALA A 22 5.79 -20.82 -6.94
CA ALA A 22 7.04 -21.11 -7.63
C ALA A 22 8.11 -21.45 -6.56
N LEU A 23 8.26 -22.73 -6.22
CA LEU A 23 9.39 -23.22 -5.47
C LEU A 23 10.52 -23.53 -6.44
N GLY A 24 11.64 -22.79 -6.33
CA GLY A 24 12.89 -23.19 -6.97
C GLY A 24 13.44 -24.50 -6.36
N ALA A 25 14.22 -25.27 -7.13
CA ALA A 25 14.79 -26.54 -6.72
C ALA A 25 15.64 -26.48 -5.44
N ASP A 26 16.10 -25.28 -5.05
CA ASP A 26 17.03 -25.05 -3.92
C ASP A 26 16.32 -24.51 -2.65
N GLY A 27 15.00 -24.68 -2.51
CA GLY A 27 14.25 -24.12 -1.37
C GLY A 27 14.14 -22.58 -1.41
N LYS A 28 14.38 -21.97 -2.57
CA LYS A 28 14.17 -20.55 -2.81
C LYS A 28 12.78 -20.29 -3.39
N PHE A 29 12.12 -19.27 -2.90
CA PHE A 29 10.88 -18.76 -3.45
C PHE A 29 11.12 -17.42 -4.15
N PHE A 30 10.55 -17.27 -5.34
CA PHE A 30 10.55 -16.03 -6.11
C PHE A 30 9.10 -15.57 -6.30
N LEU A 31 8.80 -14.36 -5.83
CA LEU A 31 7.56 -13.69 -6.20
C LEU A 31 7.81 -12.91 -7.50
N VAL A 32 7.10 -13.27 -8.56
CA VAL A 32 7.18 -12.59 -9.85
C VAL A 32 5.89 -11.79 -10.06
N ASP A 33 6.02 -10.53 -10.45
CA ASP A 33 4.88 -9.74 -10.85
C ASP A 33 4.32 -10.24 -12.19
N GLN A 34 3.03 -10.56 -12.20
CA GLN A 34 2.41 -11.19 -13.37
C GLN A 34 2.33 -10.26 -14.60
N ARG A 35 2.26 -8.94 -14.38
CA ARG A 35 2.14 -7.97 -15.47
C ARG A 35 3.48 -7.66 -16.10
N THR A 36 4.49 -7.41 -15.28
CA THR A 36 5.82 -7.02 -15.78
C THR A 36 6.76 -8.18 -15.99
N GLN A 37 6.41 -9.37 -15.50
CA GLN A 37 7.28 -10.57 -15.48
C GLN A 37 8.60 -10.32 -14.72
N ILE A 38 8.69 -9.25 -13.95
CA ILE A 38 9.87 -8.88 -13.16
C ILE A 38 9.77 -9.56 -11.79
N PRO A 39 10.83 -10.26 -11.33
CA PRO A 39 10.87 -10.73 -9.96
C PRO A 39 10.75 -9.56 -8.97
N VAL A 40 9.81 -9.65 -8.04
CA VAL A 40 9.58 -8.64 -6.99
C VAL A 40 10.57 -8.84 -5.86
N MET A 41 10.68 -10.08 -5.40
CA MET A 41 11.52 -10.47 -4.27
C MET A 41 11.89 -11.96 -4.36
N CYS A 42 12.91 -12.33 -3.61
CA CYS A 42 13.20 -13.73 -3.32
C CYS A 42 13.48 -13.93 -1.82
N CYS A 43 13.26 -15.16 -1.36
CA CYS A 43 13.62 -15.59 -0.01
C CYS A 43 13.85 -17.11 0.04
N ASN A 44 14.53 -17.57 1.07
CA ASN A 44 14.60 -19.00 1.37
C ASN A 44 13.30 -19.44 2.07
N VAL A 45 12.94 -20.67 1.83
CA VAL A 45 11.80 -21.33 2.45
C VAL A 45 12.33 -22.53 3.26
N ALA A 46 11.82 -22.72 4.44
CA ALA A 46 12.23 -23.88 5.26
C ALA A 46 11.94 -25.18 4.51
N PRO A 47 12.78 -26.22 4.67
CA PRO A 47 12.61 -27.49 3.98
C PRO A 47 11.21 -28.07 4.15
N GLY A 48 10.57 -28.45 3.04
CA GLY A 48 9.23 -29.01 3.01
C GLY A 48 8.09 -28.00 3.20
N TRP A 49 8.37 -26.71 3.46
CA TRP A 49 7.35 -25.68 3.56
C TRP A 49 6.85 -25.25 2.17
N LEU A 50 5.58 -24.86 2.12
CA LEU A 50 4.97 -24.21 0.96
C LEU A 50 5.26 -22.73 0.99
N ALA A 51 5.37 -22.10 -0.18
CA ALA A 51 5.46 -20.66 -0.32
C ALA A 51 4.58 -20.15 -1.43
N GLY A 52 4.14 -18.92 -1.34
CA GLY A 52 3.35 -18.26 -2.37
C GLY A 52 3.28 -16.76 -2.12
N GLY A 53 2.65 -16.05 -3.03
CA GLY A 53 2.50 -14.61 -2.91
C GLY A 53 1.69 -14.04 -4.06
N LYS A 54 1.40 -12.75 -3.97
CA LYS A 54 0.66 -12.01 -5.00
C LYS A 54 1.16 -10.58 -5.08
N THR A 55 1.18 -10.04 -6.29
CA THR A 55 1.27 -8.60 -6.53
C THR A 55 -0.11 -8.05 -6.89
N THR A 56 -0.37 -6.82 -6.49
CA THR A 56 -1.60 -6.11 -6.84
C THR A 56 -1.25 -4.69 -7.25
N TRP A 57 -1.64 -4.32 -8.43
CA TRP A 57 -1.50 -2.95 -8.92
C TRP A 57 -2.64 -2.10 -8.38
N THR A 58 -2.31 -0.93 -7.87
CA THR A 58 -3.27 -0.02 -7.23
C THR A 58 -3.23 1.34 -7.91
N ALA A 59 -4.33 2.06 -7.82
CA ALA A 59 -4.40 3.45 -8.28
C ALA A 59 -3.80 4.45 -7.27
N THR A 60 -3.36 3.98 -6.09
CA THR A 60 -2.81 4.88 -5.07
C THR A 60 -1.46 5.44 -5.50
N ARG A 61 -1.22 6.73 -5.17
CA ARG A 61 0.02 7.44 -5.53
C ARG A 61 1.23 6.88 -4.81
N GLU A 62 1.04 6.61 -3.53
CA GLU A 62 2.11 6.28 -2.60
C GLU A 62 2.61 4.84 -2.79
N ASN A 63 1.69 3.94 -3.18
CA ASN A 63 1.98 2.52 -3.39
C ASN A 63 1.29 2.03 -4.65
N PRO A 64 1.88 2.26 -5.84
CA PRO A 64 1.30 1.82 -7.11
C PRO A 64 1.21 0.30 -7.22
N VAL A 65 2.08 -0.40 -6.52
CA VAL A 65 2.10 -1.87 -6.46
C VAL A 65 2.22 -2.29 -5.01
N THR A 66 1.30 -3.13 -4.57
CA THR A 66 1.40 -3.81 -3.29
C THR A 66 1.67 -5.28 -3.55
N TRP A 67 2.37 -5.92 -2.63
CA TRP A 67 2.65 -7.33 -2.71
C TRP A 67 2.68 -7.95 -1.31
N TYR A 68 2.40 -9.24 -1.26
CA TYR A 68 2.68 -10.06 -0.10
C TYR A 68 3.26 -11.41 -0.52
N ALA A 69 4.09 -11.96 0.34
CA ALA A 69 4.61 -13.31 0.23
C ALA A 69 4.36 -14.05 1.53
N TRP A 70 4.10 -15.34 1.43
CA TRP A 70 3.85 -16.17 2.58
C TRP A 70 4.58 -17.51 2.48
N THR A 71 4.89 -18.08 3.64
CA THR A 71 5.35 -19.46 3.77
C THR A 71 4.47 -20.18 4.77
N MET A 72 4.33 -21.50 4.60
CA MET A 72 3.44 -22.32 5.43
C MET A 72 4.03 -23.72 5.61
N SER A 73 4.02 -24.22 6.84
CA SER A 73 4.45 -25.59 7.13
C SER A 73 3.57 -26.64 6.42
N PRO A 74 4.11 -27.85 6.13
CA PRO A 74 3.35 -28.91 5.46
C PRO A 74 2.05 -29.28 6.19
N ASP A 75 2.08 -29.30 7.52
CA ASP A 75 0.94 -29.56 8.38
C ASP A 75 0.02 -28.35 8.57
N ARG A 76 0.34 -27.23 7.91
CA ARG A 76 -0.38 -25.95 7.98
C ARG A 76 -0.48 -25.33 9.36
N ARG A 77 0.25 -25.83 10.36
CA ARG A 77 0.21 -25.27 11.72
C ARG A 77 0.89 -23.92 11.82
N PHE A 78 1.89 -23.67 11.00
CA PHE A 78 2.65 -22.42 10.98
C PHE A 78 2.45 -21.72 9.64
N LYS A 79 2.25 -20.43 9.68
CA LYS A 79 2.20 -19.57 8.50
C LYS A 79 2.89 -18.25 8.79
N ALA A 80 3.80 -17.84 7.93
CA ALA A 80 4.44 -16.53 7.99
C ALA A 80 4.07 -15.70 6.75
N ILE A 81 3.89 -14.41 6.92
CA ILE A 81 3.56 -13.45 5.85
C ILE A 81 4.48 -12.25 5.98
N VAL A 82 5.01 -11.80 4.84
CA VAL A 82 5.70 -10.52 4.68
C VAL A 82 5.00 -9.75 3.58
N SER A 83 4.84 -8.45 3.74
CA SER A 83 4.16 -7.62 2.75
C SER A 83 4.94 -6.34 2.41
N SER A 84 4.52 -5.71 1.32
CA SER A 84 5.06 -4.43 0.88
C SER A 84 4.95 -3.37 1.98
N PRO A 85 5.84 -2.38 1.98
CA PRO A 85 5.70 -1.21 2.84
C PRO A 85 4.32 -0.58 2.71
N MET A 86 3.82 -0.01 3.80
CA MET A 86 2.57 0.74 3.81
C MET A 86 2.79 2.12 4.42
N VAL A 87 2.01 3.09 3.96
CA VAL A 87 2.04 4.46 4.46
C VAL A 87 0.70 4.79 5.12
N LEU A 88 0.76 5.23 6.36
CA LEU A 88 -0.38 5.70 7.13
C LEU A 88 -0.24 7.22 7.30
N ALA A 89 -1.12 7.97 6.67
CA ALA A 89 -1.12 9.43 6.82
C ALA A 89 -1.99 9.85 8.00
N ALA A 90 -1.47 10.74 8.82
CA ALA A 90 -2.18 11.37 9.93
C ALA A 90 -2.15 12.91 9.75
N PRO A 91 -2.98 13.45 8.82
CA PRO A 91 -3.04 14.88 8.55
C PRO A 91 -3.55 15.63 9.79
N ASN A 92 -2.99 16.81 10.05
CA ASN A 92 -3.31 17.68 11.19
C ASN A 92 -2.93 17.10 12.56
N TRP A 93 -2.04 16.10 12.61
CA TRP A 93 -1.56 15.51 13.86
C TRP A 93 -0.05 15.63 13.96
N ARG A 94 0.44 15.92 15.17
CA ARG A 94 1.85 15.69 15.54
C ARG A 94 2.06 14.22 15.86
N ILE A 95 3.30 13.73 15.82
CA ILE A 95 3.63 12.34 16.15
C ILE A 95 3.02 11.94 17.50
N GLN A 96 3.17 12.80 18.52
CA GLN A 96 2.66 12.52 19.87
C GLN A 96 1.12 12.55 19.99
N GLN A 97 0.43 13.00 18.96
CA GLN A 97 -1.04 13.12 18.95
C GLN A 97 -1.70 12.07 18.06
N VAL A 98 -0.91 11.29 17.31
CA VAL A 98 -1.46 10.25 16.41
C VAL A 98 -2.14 9.17 17.25
N PRO A 99 -3.46 8.97 17.12
CA PRO A 99 -4.23 8.12 18.04
C PRO A 99 -3.71 6.69 18.14
N TYR A 100 -3.34 6.08 17.01
CA TYR A 100 -2.85 4.70 16.99
C TYR A 100 -1.39 4.55 17.43
N LEU A 101 -0.62 5.64 17.54
CA LEU A 101 0.70 5.62 18.16
C LEU A 101 0.60 5.76 19.67
N GLN A 102 -0.40 6.51 20.16
CA GLN A 102 -0.69 6.61 21.60
C GLN A 102 -1.38 5.34 22.12
N ASN A 103 -2.33 4.82 21.36
CA ASN A 103 -3.07 3.61 21.70
C ASN A 103 -3.02 2.62 20.52
N PRO A 104 -2.00 1.77 20.44
CA PRO A 104 -1.83 0.79 19.36
C PRO A 104 -3.01 -0.18 19.19
N GLN A 105 -3.84 -0.36 20.24
CA GLN A 105 -5.05 -1.17 20.19
C GLN A 105 -6.03 -0.70 19.10
N ILE A 106 -6.07 0.61 18.82
CA ILE A 106 -6.93 1.18 17.76
C ILE A 106 -6.58 0.58 16.40
N LEU A 107 -5.27 0.52 16.09
CA LEU A 107 -4.81 -0.05 14.83
C LEU A 107 -4.92 -1.59 14.85
N ALA A 108 -4.60 -2.24 15.97
CA ALA A 108 -4.73 -3.69 16.09
C ALA A 108 -6.17 -4.15 15.83
N ASN A 109 -7.18 -3.44 16.34
CA ASN A 109 -8.59 -3.78 16.10
C ASN A 109 -8.94 -3.76 14.61
N ALA A 110 -8.32 -2.88 13.82
CA ALA A 110 -8.55 -2.82 12.38
C ALA A 110 -7.97 -4.05 11.62
N PHE A 111 -6.99 -4.75 12.19
CA PHE A 111 -6.42 -5.97 11.60
C PHE A 111 -7.21 -7.25 11.91
N VAL A 112 -8.17 -7.23 12.84
CA VAL A 112 -8.91 -8.44 13.30
C VAL A 112 -9.51 -9.23 12.13
N GLN A 113 -10.22 -8.56 11.22
CA GLN A 113 -10.82 -9.23 10.06
C GLN A 113 -9.77 -9.81 9.10
N GLY A 114 -8.66 -9.09 8.89
CA GLY A 114 -7.53 -9.59 8.11
C GLY A 114 -6.94 -10.86 8.72
N VAL A 115 -6.75 -10.89 10.04
CA VAL A 115 -6.25 -12.07 10.76
C VAL A 115 -7.19 -13.26 10.59
N GLN A 116 -8.50 -13.05 10.75
CA GLN A 116 -9.49 -14.12 10.55
C GLN A 116 -9.38 -14.74 9.16
N ARG A 117 -9.34 -13.91 8.13
CA ARG A 117 -9.27 -14.35 6.74
C ARG A 117 -7.93 -15.00 6.39
N ASP A 118 -6.82 -14.33 6.72
CA ASP A 118 -5.50 -14.70 6.22
C ASP A 118 -4.91 -15.91 6.94
N TYR A 119 -5.32 -16.14 8.19
CA TYR A 119 -4.87 -17.25 9.02
C TYR A 119 -5.94 -18.32 9.28
N GLY A 120 -7.18 -18.08 8.86
CA GLY A 120 -8.30 -19.01 9.10
C GLY A 120 -8.66 -19.15 10.58
N VAL A 121 -8.44 -18.10 11.39
CA VAL A 121 -8.65 -18.11 12.84
C VAL A 121 -10.03 -17.54 13.15
N GLN A 122 -10.80 -18.22 13.98
CA GLN A 122 -12.14 -17.80 14.42
C GLN A 122 -12.07 -17.14 15.80
N GLY A 123 -13.04 -16.27 16.11
CA GLY A 123 -13.13 -15.61 17.41
C GLY A 123 -11.90 -14.78 17.76
N VAL A 124 -11.29 -14.15 16.78
CA VAL A 124 -10.07 -13.37 16.94
C VAL A 124 -10.30 -12.19 17.86
N ARG A 125 -9.44 -12.05 18.87
CA ARG A 125 -9.35 -10.88 19.75
C ARG A 125 -7.90 -10.43 19.87
N VAL A 126 -7.72 -9.14 20.11
CA VAL A 126 -6.39 -8.57 20.40
C VAL A 126 -6.03 -8.93 21.83
N ALA A 127 -4.95 -9.68 22.02
CA ALA A 127 -4.40 -10.04 23.33
C ALA A 127 -3.38 -9.02 23.81
N GLU A 128 -2.61 -8.44 22.88
CA GLU A 128 -1.59 -7.45 23.17
C GLU A 128 -1.43 -6.49 22.01
N ALA A 129 -1.26 -5.20 22.31
CA ALA A 129 -0.92 -4.18 21.34
C ALA A 129 -0.01 -3.15 22.02
N ARG A 130 1.19 -2.97 21.49
CA ARG A 130 2.18 -2.04 22.06
C ARG A 130 3.04 -1.37 20.99
N LEU A 131 3.51 -0.19 21.31
CA LEU A 131 4.55 0.52 20.59
C LEU A 131 5.89 0.27 21.29
N ILE A 132 6.86 -0.29 20.56
CA ILE A 132 8.19 -0.58 21.07
C ILE A 132 9.15 0.40 20.43
N PRO A 133 9.73 1.34 21.19
CA PRO A 133 10.76 2.24 20.67
C PRO A 133 11.94 1.44 20.11
N ARG A 134 12.51 1.90 19.00
CA ARG A 134 13.68 1.31 18.36
C ARG A 134 14.79 2.36 18.27
N GLU A 135 16.03 1.89 18.28
CA GLU A 135 17.16 2.75 17.97
C GLU A 135 17.02 3.30 16.54
N THR A 136 17.44 4.55 16.38
CA THR A 136 17.39 5.24 15.10
C THR A 136 18.39 4.62 14.12
N ASP A 137 17.89 4.05 13.05
CA ASP A 137 18.70 3.68 11.90
C ASP A 137 19.14 4.96 11.17
N LYS A 138 20.37 5.39 11.45
CA LYS A 138 20.95 6.63 10.91
C LYS A 138 21.00 6.63 9.38
N LYS A 139 21.34 5.50 8.77
CA LYS A 139 21.42 5.38 7.29
C LYS A 139 20.04 5.51 6.66
N LEU A 140 19.05 4.86 7.23
CA LEU A 140 17.67 4.96 6.75
C LEU A 140 17.15 6.40 6.94
N LEU A 141 17.41 7.01 8.09
CA LEU A 141 17.00 8.38 8.36
C LEU A 141 17.63 9.36 7.36
N GLU A 142 18.93 9.26 7.11
CA GLU A 142 19.65 10.11 6.14
C GLU A 142 19.07 9.95 4.73
N ALA A 143 18.78 8.72 4.31
CA ALA A 143 18.16 8.45 3.02
C ALA A 143 16.76 9.10 2.91
N ARG A 144 15.95 8.99 3.97
CA ARG A 144 14.61 9.61 4.00
C ARG A 144 14.65 11.13 4.08
N LEU A 145 15.59 11.70 4.81
CA LEU A 145 15.82 13.14 4.84
C LEU A 145 16.25 13.69 3.48
N LYS A 146 17.14 12.99 2.79
CA LYS A 146 17.54 13.34 1.42
C LYS A 146 16.32 13.36 0.50
N GLN A 147 15.53 12.29 0.49
CA GLN A 147 14.32 12.17 -0.32
C GLN A 147 13.28 13.25 0.02
N ALA A 148 13.13 13.59 1.30
CA ALA A 148 12.23 14.66 1.74
C ALA A 148 12.69 16.03 1.22
N ARG A 149 14.01 16.32 1.29
CA ARG A 149 14.58 17.57 0.77
C ARG A 149 14.38 17.73 -0.74
N GLU A 150 14.58 16.66 -1.50
CA GLU A 150 14.33 16.64 -2.95
C GLU A 150 12.86 16.97 -3.30
N ARG A 151 11.94 16.71 -2.38
CA ARG A 151 10.51 17.03 -2.48
C ARG A 151 10.10 18.34 -1.79
N ASN A 152 11.07 19.16 -1.35
CA ASN A 152 10.84 20.38 -0.56
C ASN A 152 10.04 20.13 0.74
N ILE A 153 10.17 18.96 1.33
CA ILE A 153 9.59 18.60 2.61
C ILE A 153 10.67 18.74 3.68
N GLN A 154 10.37 19.45 4.76
CA GLN A 154 11.26 19.62 5.91
C GLN A 154 10.64 18.92 7.13
N PRO A 155 11.01 17.69 7.42
CA PRO A 155 10.54 17.00 8.61
C PRO A 155 11.09 17.69 9.86
N THR A 156 10.25 17.83 10.87
CA THR A 156 10.59 18.52 12.13
C THR A 156 10.84 17.56 13.29
N ASN A 157 10.30 16.35 13.20
CA ASN A 157 10.45 15.33 14.22
C ASN A 157 10.37 13.92 13.63
N PHE A 158 10.94 12.93 14.34
CA PHE A 158 11.01 11.53 13.91
C PHE A 158 10.78 10.58 15.07
N LEU A 159 10.17 9.44 14.77
CA LEU A 159 10.02 8.32 15.71
C LEU A 159 10.32 7.00 14.98
N PHE A 160 11.37 6.30 15.43
CA PHE A 160 11.61 4.91 15.07
C PHE A 160 10.98 4.01 16.11
N ALA A 161 10.11 3.13 15.69
CA ALA A 161 9.44 2.20 16.59
C ALA A 161 9.00 0.94 15.85
N GLU A 162 8.51 -0.02 16.59
CA GLU A 162 7.82 -1.19 16.10
C GLU A 162 6.43 -1.24 16.75
N LEU A 163 5.39 -1.35 15.95
CA LEU A 163 4.07 -1.73 16.44
C LEU A 163 4.01 -3.25 16.52
N PHE A 164 3.80 -3.74 17.72
CA PHE A 164 3.66 -5.15 18.02
C PHE A 164 2.22 -5.47 18.39
N PHE A 165 1.63 -6.46 17.70
CA PHE A 165 0.29 -6.94 18.00
C PHE A 165 0.31 -8.45 18.17
N ARG A 166 -0.39 -8.94 19.18
CA ARG A 166 -0.69 -10.35 19.37
C ARG A 166 -2.20 -10.55 19.36
N PHE A 167 -2.63 -11.39 18.45
CA PHE A 167 -4.01 -11.83 18.33
C PHE A 167 -4.11 -13.27 18.82
N ILE A 168 -5.22 -13.60 19.44
CA ILE A 168 -5.54 -14.98 19.82
C ILE A 168 -6.96 -15.31 19.35
N GLY A 169 -7.16 -16.57 19.00
CA GLY A 169 -8.43 -17.11 18.57
C GLY A 169 -8.38 -18.62 18.49
N SER A 170 -9.26 -19.23 17.75
CA SER A 170 -9.33 -20.68 17.56
C SER A 170 -9.16 -21.05 16.11
N ARG A 171 -8.36 -22.10 15.84
CA ARG A 171 -8.25 -22.74 14.54
C ARG A 171 -8.27 -24.25 14.73
N ASP A 172 -9.17 -24.92 14.02
CA ASP A 172 -9.38 -26.36 14.13
C ASP A 172 -9.62 -26.83 15.58
N GLY A 173 -10.39 -26.02 16.35
CA GLY A 173 -10.71 -26.29 17.77
C GLY A 173 -9.55 -26.05 18.76
N LYS A 174 -8.39 -25.62 18.30
CA LYS A 174 -7.22 -25.34 19.13
C LYS A 174 -6.96 -23.85 19.22
N GLN A 175 -6.41 -23.44 20.36
CA GLN A 175 -5.98 -22.05 20.52
C GLN A 175 -4.82 -21.72 19.57
N TYR A 176 -4.92 -20.58 18.92
CA TYR A 176 -3.98 -20.13 17.90
C TYR A 176 -3.58 -18.68 18.15
N SER A 177 -2.30 -18.40 18.02
CA SER A 177 -1.72 -17.06 18.14
C SER A 177 -1.33 -16.54 16.79
N VAL A 178 -1.58 -15.24 16.52
CA VAL A 178 -1.04 -14.53 15.36
C VAL A 178 -0.32 -13.28 15.85
N ILE A 179 0.93 -13.14 15.46
CA ILE A 179 1.79 -12.05 15.89
C ILE A 179 2.13 -11.18 14.68
N PHE A 180 1.96 -9.87 14.84
CA PHE A 180 2.37 -8.86 13.88
C PHE A 180 3.53 -8.05 14.43
N ARG A 181 4.51 -7.82 13.58
CA ARG A 181 5.63 -6.93 13.82
C ARG A 181 5.69 -5.92 12.68
N LEU A 182 5.48 -4.66 13.00
CA LEU A 182 5.36 -3.57 12.04
C LEU A 182 6.45 -2.53 12.35
N PRO A 183 7.69 -2.75 11.87
CA PRO A 183 8.75 -1.76 12.02
C PRO A 183 8.36 -0.49 11.26
N MET A 184 8.45 0.66 11.92
CA MET A 184 7.95 1.91 11.38
C MET A 184 8.90 3.09 11.60
N LEU A 185 8.80 4.04 10.68
CA LEU A 185 9.33 5.39 10.81
C LEU A 185 8.16 6.38 10.72
N ALA A 186 7.92 7.12 11.78
CA ALA A 186 7.02 8.26 11.74
C ALA A 186 7.82 9.54 11.51
N MET A 187 7.35 10.38 10.59
CA MET A 187 7.94 11.68 10.26
C MET A 187 6.87 12.76 10.42
N GLU A 188 7.17 13.76 11.22
CA GLU A 188 6.34 14.95 11.38
C GLU A 188 6.80 16.03 10.41
N ASN A 189 5.88 16.53 9.61
CA ASN A 189 6.11 17.63 8.68
C ASN A 189 5.24 18.82 9.08
N ARG A 190 5.70 20.02 8.77
CA ARG A 190 4.97 21.27 9.03
C ARG A 190 4.72 22.03 7.72
N PRO A 191 3.71 21.65 6.92
CA PRO A 191 3.33 22.43 5.75
C PRO A 191 2.59 23.70 6.18
N GLY A 192 3.28 24.86 6.16
CA GLY A 192 2.72 26.13 6.63
C GLY A 192 2.44 26.13 8.14
N LEU A 193 1.19 26.40 8.53
CA LEU A 193 0.78 26.44 9.94
C LEU A 193 0.27 25.11 10.49
N ASN A 194 0.06 24.12 9.64
CA ASN A 194 -0.48 22.82 10.02
C ASN A 194 0.65 21.79 10.21
N PHE A 195 0.35 20.77 11.03
CA PHE A 195 1.22 19.59 11.15
C PHE A 195 0.63 18.43 10.36
N SER A 196 1.49 17.58 9.86
CA SER A 196 1.10 16.32 9.23
C SER A 196 2.10 15.25 9.62
N THR A 197 1.64 14.12 10.10
CA THR A 197 2.49 12.97 10.37
C THR A 197 2.28 11.91 9.31
N VAL A 198 3.38 11.42 8.77
CA VAL A 198 3.42 10.26 7.89
C VAL A 198 4.09 9.13 8.63
N VAL A 199 3.41 8.00 8.76
CA VAL A 199 3.95 6.78 9.35
C VAL A 199 4.21 5.77 8.25
N GLU A 200 5.46 5.51 7.96
CA GLU A 200 5.90 4.48 7.02
C GLU A 200 6.13 3.19 7.79
N VAL A 201 5.33 2.16 7.53
CA VAL A 201 5.60 0.80 7.99
C VAL A 201 6.46 0.14 6.93
N MET A 202 7.73 -0.11 7.26
CA MET A 202 8.77 -0.45 6.28
C MET A 202 8.58 -1.83 5.68
N MET A 203 8.32 -2.81 6.49
CA MET A 203 8.09 -4.20 6.07
C MET A 203 7.20 -4.90 7.09
N PRO A 204 5.88 -4.85 6.88
CA PRO A 204 4.94 -5.58 7.73
C PRO A 204 5.23 -7.07 7.71
N MET A 205 5.39 -7.65 8.90
CA MET A 205 5.64 -9.06 9.10
C MET A 205 4.61 -9.63 10.05
N SER A 206 4.16 -10.85 9.76
CA SER A 206 3.30 -11.56 10.70
C SER A 206 3.52 -13.06 10.62
N TYR A 207 3.26 -13.77 11.71
CA TYR A 207 3.23 -15.20 11.73
C TYR A 207 2.13 -15.73 12.65
N GLY A 208 1.58 -16.86 12.26
CA GLY A 208 0.58 -17.58 13.02
C GLY A 208 1.07 -18.96 13.40
N CYS A 209 0.76 -19.40 14.63
CA CYS A 209 1.17 -20.66 15.20
C CYS A 209 0.16 -21.14 16.27
N PRO A 210 0.14 -22.43 16.63
CA PRO A 210 -0.55 -22.89 17.83
C PRO A 210 -0.05 -22.12 19.05
N ALA A 211 -0.94 -21.80 19.98
CA ALA A 211 -0.55 -21.13 21.22
C ALA A 211 0.48 -21.97 21.99
N GLY A 212 1.54 -21.33 22.45
CA GLY A 212 2.68 -22.00 23.08
C GLY A 212 3.80 -22.43 22.13
N SER A 213 3.62 -22.30 20.80
CA SER A 213 4.65 -22.59 19.79
C SER A 213 5.16 -21.33 19.10
N GLU A 214 5.09 -20.17 19.77
CA GLU A 214 5.45 -18.88 19.18
C GLU A 214 6.92 -18.82 18.74
N SER A 215 7.83 -19.46 19.48
CA SER A 215 9.26 -19.54 19.12
C SER A 215 9.50 -20.32 17.81
N GLU A 216 8.74 -21.38 17.57
CA GLU A 216 8.83 -22.17 16.33
C GLU A 216 8.27 -21.34 15.14
N GLY A 217 7.17 -20.62 15.35
CA GLY A 217 6.60 -19.72 14.37
C GLY A 217 7.55 -18.57 14.00
N GLU A 218 8.22 -18.00 14.99
CA GLU A 218 9.25 -16.98 14.80
C GLU A 218 10.48 -17.53 14.05
N ALA A 219 10.90 -18.74 14.34
CA ALA A 219 11.99 -19.40 13.63
C ALA A 219 11.66 -19.59 12.13
N GLY A 220 10.44 -20.01 11.81
CA GLY A 220 9.96 -20.11 10.42
C GLY A 220 9.95 -18.77 9.69
N LEU A 221 9.48 -17.71 10.36
CA LEU A 221 9.55 -16.35 9.83
C LEU A 221 10.99 -15.88 9.63
N ALA A 222 11.89 -16.20 10.58
CA ALA A 222 13.29 -15.80 10.53
C ALA A 222 14.02 -16.37 9.31
N VAL A 223 13.72 -17.58 8.87
CA VAL A 223 14.30 -18.17 7.64
C VAL A 223 13.94 -17.32 6.43
N MET A 224 12.66 -17.01 6.30
CA MET A 224 12.17 -16.16 5.21
C MET A 224 12.79 -14.76 5.29
N PHE A 225 12.78 -14.14 6.46
CA PHE A 225 13.19 -12.75 6.65
C PHE A 225 14.69 -12.51 6.46
N ARG A 226 15.54 -13.40 7.02
CA ARG A 226 17.02 -13.27 6.92
C ARG A 226 17.53 -13.40 5.48
N SER A 227 16.80 -14.12 4.65
CA SER A 227 17.16 -14.34 3.25
C SER A 227 16.38 -13.46 2.27
N PHE A 228 15.47 -12.62 2.79
CA PHE A 228 14.63 -11.76 2.01
C PHE A 228 15.45 -10.73 1.21
N GLN A 229 15.23 -10.68 -0.08
CA GLN A 229 15.85 -9.69 -0.97
C GLN A 229 14.81 -9.14 -1.93
N LEU A 230 14.64 -7.83 -1.92
CA LEU A 230 13.87 -7.13 -2.94
C LEU A 230 14.71 -7.03 -4.23
N ASN A 231 14.07 -7.19 -5.37
CA ASN A 231 14.72 -6.95 -6.66
C ASN A 231 14.92 -5.44 -6.87
N PRO A 232 16.17 -4.97 -7.03
CA PRO A 232 16.45 -3.54 -7.23
C PRO A 232 15.77 -2.98 -8.49
N GLN A 233 15.65 -3.76 -9.56
CA GLN A 233 14.97 -3.33 -10.79
C GLN A 233 13.48 -3.10 -10.56
N PHE A 234 12.81 -4.00 -9.82
CA PHE A 234 11.42 -3.82 -9.45
C PHE A 234 11.23 -2.57 -8.58
N VAL A 235 12.08 -2.40 -7.56
CA VAL A 235 12.04 -1.20 -6.70
C VAL A 235 12.24 0.08 -7.52
N GLN A 236 13.21 0.08 -8.45
CA GLN A 236 13.45 1.23 -9.31
C GLN A 236 12.25 1.56 -10.20
N MET A 237 11.63 0.55 -10.80
CA MET A 237 10.40 0.72 -11.59
C MET A 237 9.26 1.32 -10.75
N VAL A 238 9.00 0.74 -9.57
CA VAL A 238 7.95 1.24 -8.66
C VAL A 238 8.22 2.68 -8.24
N ASN A 239 9.48 3.02 -7.91
CA ASN A 239 9.86 4.39 -7.55
C ASN A 239 9.65 5.36 -8.72
N GLN A 240 10.02 5.00 -9.93
CA GLN A 240 9.77 5.82 -11.11
C GLN A 240 8.28 6.11 -11.32
N ILE A 241 7.44 5.10 -11.17
CA ILE A 241 5.98 5.26 -11.26
C ILE A 241 5.47 6.19 -10.15
N THR A 242 5.93 5.98 -8.93
CA THR A 242 5.55 6.82 -7.78
C THR A 242 5.97 8.28 -7.99
N ASP A 243 7.21 8.52 -8.40
CA ASP A 243 7.73 9.87 -8.62
C ASP A 243 6.99 10.60 -9.75
N ARG A 244 6.64 9.90 -10.81
CA ARG A 244 5.80 10.48 -11.89
C ARG A 244 4.42 10.87 -11.36
N ARG A 245 3.73 9.98 -10.65
CA ARG A 245 2.41 10.25 -10.06
C ARG A 245 2.45 11.42 -9.06
N VAL A 246 3.49 11.49 -8.25
CA VAL A 246 3.68 12.62 -7.30
C VAL A 246 3.96 13.93 -8.03
N SER A 247 4.81 13.90 -9.06
CA SER A 247 5.14 15.10 -9.84
C SER A 247 3.92 15.65 -10.58
N GLU A 248 3.10 14.79 -11.17
CA GLU A 248 1.86 15.19 -11.82
C GLU A 248 0.88 15.80 -10.81
N TRP A 249 0.73 15.20 -9.65
CA TRP A 249 -0.12 15.76 -8.61
C TRP A 249 0.33 17.15 -8.17
N ILE A 250 1.65 17.36 -7.99
CA ILE A 250 2.22 18.67 -7.65
C ILE A 250 1.91 19.68 -8.75
N ARG A 251 2.07 19.29 -10.03
CA ARG A 251 1.73 20.13 -11.18
C ARG A 251 0.27 20.56 -11.12
N VAL A 252 -0.63 19.60 -10.97
CA VAL A 252 -2.08 19.85 -10.89
C VAL A 252 -2.40 20.75 -9.70
N GLN A 253 -1.84 20.53 -8.52
CA GLN A 253 -2.05 21.40 -7.35
C GLN A 253 -1.57 22.83 -7.60
N ASN A 254 -0.45 23.00 -8.32
CA ASN A 254 0.05 24.32 -8.68
C ASN A 254 -0.84 25.02 -9.71
N GLU A 255 -1.38 24.28 -10.69
CA GLU A 255 -2.36 24.81 -11.65
C GLU A 255 -3.66 25.23 -10.95
N ILE A 256 -4.14 24.44 -10.00
CA ILE A 256 -5.27 24.82 -9.15
C ILE A 256 -4.99 26.13 -8.42
N ARG A 257 -3.85 26.20 -7.73
CA ARG A 257 -3.47 27.40 -6.97
C ARG A 257 -3.39 28.63 -7.88
N LYS A 258 -2.85 28.46 -9.09
CA LYS A 258 -2.81 29.52 -10.10
C LYS A 258 -4.22 29.95 -10.51
N LYS A 259 -5.09 28.99 -10.84
CA LYS A 259 -6.51 29.28 -11.18
C LYS A 259 -7.29 29.88 -10.01
N GLN A 260 -6.98 29.47 -8.76
CA GLN A 260 -7.54 30.12 -7.57
C GLN A 260 -7.21 31.59 -7.47
N LEU A 261 -5.95 31.94 -7.72
CA LEU A 261 -5.50 33.33 -7.71
C LEU A 261 -6.13 34.14 -8.85
N GLU A 262 -6.32 33.54 -10.03
CA GLU A 262 -7.01 34.15 -11.17
C GLU A 262 -8.50 34.36 -10.87
N VAL A 263 -9.16 33.44 -10.20
CA VAL A 263 -10.59 33.51 -9.85
C VAL A 263 -10.84 34.44 -8.66
N ALA A 264 -9.93 34.55 -7.70
CA ALA A 264 -10.04 35.53 -6.60
C ALA A 264 -10.07 36.97 -7.09
N SER A 265 -9.67 37.19 -8.33
CA SER A 265 -9.74 38.52 -9.00
C SER A 265 -11.00 38.76 -9.85
N SER A 266 -11.90 37.76 -10.00
CA SER A 266 -13.11 37.87 -10.83
C SER A 266 -14.42 37.61 -10.06
N THR A 267 -15.51 38.35 -10.44
CA THR A 267 -16.79 38.58 -9.75
C THR A 267 -17.67 37.34 -9.46
N SER A 268 -18.64 37.55 -8.54
CA SER A 268 -19.46 36.58 -7.79
C SER A 268 -20.24 35.48 -8.55
N GLU A 269 -20.63 35.68 -9.82
CA GLU A 269 -21.31 34.62 -10.60
C GLU A 269 -20.39 33.45 -11.00
N THR A 270 -19.10 33.73 -11.09
CA THR A 270 -18.10 32.72 -11.34
C THR A 270 -17.85 31.87 -10.10
N GLN A 271 -18.13 32.40 -8.91
CA GLN A 271 -17.87 31.71 -7.65
C GLN A 271 -18.77 30.48 -7.41
N GLU A 272 -20.02 30.50 -7.82
CA GLU A 272 -20.90 29.31 -7.68
C GLU A 272 -20.50 28.19 -8.65
N ARG A 273 -20.24 28.54 -9.91
CA ARG A 273 -19.75 27.58 -10.92
C ARG A 273 -18.40 26.96 -10.53
N VAL A 274 -17.53 27.78 -10.00
CA VAL A 274 -16.22 27.34 -9.50
C VAL A 274 -16.37 26.47 -8.26
N ARG A 275 -17.32 26.76 -7.39
CA ARG A 275 -17.56 25.96 -6.17
C ARG A 275 -18.06 24.55 -6.48
N ASP A 276 -18.86 24.36 -7.51
CA ASP A 276 -19.32 23.06 -7.96
C ASP A 276 -18.19 22.28 -8.66
N MET A 277 -17.49 22.92 -9.61
CA MET A 277 -16.26 22.38 -10.20
C MET A 277 -15.20 22.09 -9.14
N TRP A 278 -15.12 22.90 -8.08
CA TRP A 278 -14.23 22.74 -6.94
C TRP A 278 -14.55 21.52 -6.10
N SER A 279 -15.85 21.26 -5.89
CA SER A 279 -16.27 20.08 -5.12
C SER A 279 -15.82 18.76 -5.79
N GLU A 280 -15.88 18.70 -7.10
CA GLU A 280 -15.41 17.56 -7.91
C GLU A 280 -13.88 17.55 -7.97
N TYR A 281 -13.28 18.70 -8.17
CA TYR A 281 -11.84 18.85 -8.31
C TYR A 281 -11.05 18.66 -6.99
N ILE A 282 -11.54 19.15 -5.83
CA ILE A 282 -10.94 18.89 -4.52
C ILE A 282 -11.00 17.40 -4.18
N ARG A 283 -12.01 16.70 -4.67
CA ARG A 283 -12.06 15.24 -4.57
C ARG A 283 -11.04 14.58 -5.51
N GLY A 284 -10.51 15.31 -6.49
CA GLY A 284 -9.60 14.77 -7.50
C GLY A 284 -10.24 13.67 -8.32
N VAL A 285 -11.56 13.77 -8.57
CA VAL A 285 -12.31 12.70 -9.22
C VAL A 285 -13.32 13.25 -10.21
N ASP A 286 -13.44 12.58 -11.34
CA ASP A 286 -14.49 12.76 -12.32
C ASP A 286 -15.54 11.64 -12.21
N LYS A 287 -16.79 11.99 -12.43
CA LYS A 287 -17.87 11.02 -12.50
C LYS A 287 -17.97 10.45 -13.90
N VAL A 288 -17.66 9.17 -14.04
CA VAL A 288 -17.67 8.46 -15.31
C VAL A 288 -18.62 7.28 -15.26
N SER A 289 -18.98 6.76 -16.44
CA SER A 289 -19.80 5.55 -16.56
C SER A 289 -18.97 4.38 -17.07
N ASN A 290 -19.13 3.22 -16.47
CA ASN A 290 -18.60 1.97 -17.02
C ASN A 290 -19.43 1.63 -18.27
N PRO A 291 -18.85 1.58 -19.48
CA PRO A 291 -19.61 1.34 -20.70
C PRO A 291 -20.18 -0.09 -20.79
N ALA A 292 -19.65 -1.05 -20.04
CA ALA A 292 -20.12 -2.41 -20.02
C ALA A 292 -21.32 -2.63 -19.09
N THR A 293 -21.38 -1.92 -17.95
CA THR A 293 -22.42 -2.12 -16.93
C THR A 293 -23.38 -0.94 -16.80
N GLY A 294 -23.02 0.26 -17.32
CA GLY A 294 -23.74 1.50 -17.11
C GLY A 294 -23.59 2.08 -15.69
N GLU A 295 -22.82 1.43 -14.85
CA GLU A 295 -22.58 1.87 -13.47
C GLU A 295 -21.78 3.16 -13.44
N LYS A 296 -22.23 4.11 -12.60
CA LYS A 296 -21.50 5.38 -12.39
C LYS A 296 -20.45 5.19 -11.30
N MET A 297 -19.24 5.60 -11.61
CA MET A 297 -18.11 5.54 -10.68
C MET A 297 -17.32 6.84 -10.70
N PHE A 298 -16.53 7.06 -9.66
CA PHE A 298 -15.62 8.19 -9.59
C PHE A 298 -14.20 7.71 -9.94
N VAL A 299 -13.58 8.40 -10.88
CA VAL A 299 -12.19 8.16 -11.28
C VAL A 299 -11.33 9.37 -10.93
N ASP A 300 -10.06 9.13 -10.77
CA ASP A 300 -9.09 10.18 -10.47
C ASP A 300 -8.92 11.10 -11.69
N ASN A 301 -9.32 12.36 -11.57
CA ASN A 301 -9.32 13.35 -12.67
C ASN A 301 -7.94 13.93 -13.01
N ARG A 302 -6.89 13.43 -12.35
CA ARG A 302 -5.50 13.80 -12.68
C ARG A 302 -4.98 13.09 -13.92
N TYR A 303 -5.77 12.18 -14.45
CA TYR A 303 -5.43 11.39 -15.63
C TYR A 303 -6.38 11.69 -16.76
N ASP A 304 -5.85 11.81 -17.97
CA ASP A 304 -6.64 12.10 -19.18
C ASP A 304 -7.58 10.94 -19.54
N HIS A 305 -7.18 9.73 -19.15
CA HIS A 305 -7.91 8.52 -19.47
C HIS A 305 -7.95 7.56 -18.27
N ALA A 306 -9.10 6.92 -18.09
CA ALA A 306 -9.25 5.80 -17.17
C ALA A 306 -9.87 4.61 -17.93
N TRP A 307 -9.38 3.41 -17.64
CA TRP A 307 -9.82 2.17 -18.25
C TRP A 307 -10.21 1.18 -17.16
N ILE A 308 -11.22 0.35 -17.40
CA ILE A 308 -11.66 -0.70 -16.48
C ILE A 308 -11.62 -2.05 -17.19
N ASN A 309 -11.16 -3.09 -16.48
CA ASN A 309 -11.22 -4.47 -16.97
C ASN A 309 -12.40 -5.23 -16.34
N GLY A 310 -12.59 -6.47 -16.79
CA GLY A 310 -13.67 -7.37 -16.29
C GLY A 310 -13.57 -7.70 -14.80
N ASP A 311 -12.39 -7.55 -14.19
CA ASP A 311 -12.14 -7.81 -12.76
C ASP A 311 -12.37 -6.56 -11.89
N GLY A 312 -12.80 -5.43 -12.50
CA GLY A 312 -13.04 -4.16 -11.83
C GLY A 312 -11.75 -3.38 -11.49
N GLU A 313 -10.61 -3.76 -12.05
CA GLU A 313 -9.37 -2.97 -11.90
C GLU A 313 -9.43 -1.73 -12.78
N VAL A 314 -9.01 -0.60 -12.24
CA VAL A 314 -8.95 0.67 -12.97
C VAL A 314 -7.51 1.03 -13.29
N LEU A 315 -7.25 1.30 -14.57
CA LEU A 315 -5.97 1.76 -15.08
C LEU A 315 -6.10 3.21 -15.53
N TYR A 316 -5.21 4.06 -15.02
CA TYR A 316 -5.16 5.48 -15.34
C TYR A 316 -3.99 5.79 -16.27
N HIS A 317 -4.22 6.66 -17.25
CA HIS A 317 -3.21 7.07 -18.21
C HIS A 317 -3.33 8.56 -18.57
N ASN A 318 -2.19 9.22 -18.78
CA ASN A 318 -2.10 10.57 -19.34
C ASN A 318 -1.52 10.52 -20.75
N SER A 319 -2.04 11.35 -21.66
CA SER A 319 -1.62 11.42 -23.07
C SER A 319 -0.12 11.74 -23.28
N GLY A 320 0.53 12.33 -22.26
CA GLY A 320 1.97 12.59 -22.25
C GLY A 320 2.83 11.50 -21.58
N PHE A 321 2.22 10.37 -21.23
CA PHE A 321 2.87 9.30 -20.49
C PHE A 321 3.42 8.27 -21.49
N ASN A 322 4.71 8.37 -21.79
CA ASN A 322 5.41 7.32 -22.52
C ASN A 322 5.67 6.14 -21.57
N THR A 323 4.95 5.04 -21.75
CA THR A 323 5.44 3.76 -21.26
C THR A 323 6.69 3.38 -22.09
N PRO A 324 7.61 2.55 -21.57
CA PRO A 324 8.81 2.16 -22.31
C PRO A 324 8.53 1.63 -23.72
N ASP A 325 7.33 1.13 -23.99
CA ASP A 325 6.93 0.50 -25.24
C ASP A 325 5.96 1.36 -26.09
N SER A 326 5.46 2.51 -25.58
CA SER A 326 4.53 3.34 -26.34
C SER A 326 5.17 4.64 -26.82
N SER A 327 5.48 4.70 -28.12
CA SER A 327 5.88 5.92 -28.83
C SER A 327 4.69 6.75 -29.36
N SER A 328 3.44 6.38 -29.03
CA SER A 328 2.24 6.99 -29.59
C SER A 328 1.47 7.84 -28.58
N ALA A 329 0.87 8.93 -29.08
CA ALA A 329 0.04 9.85 -28.32
C ALA A 329 -1.29 9.24 -27.82
N SER A 330 -1.62 8.01 -28.22
CA SER A 330 -2.85 7.31 -27.83
C SER A 330 -2.49 5.96 -27.18
N PHE A 331 -2.41 5.96 -25.87
CA PHE A 331 -2.29 4.72 -25.11
C PHE A 331 -3.59 3.92 -25.19
N ASN A 332 -3.47 2.63 -25.52
CA ASN A 332 -4.57 1.67 -25.44
C ASN A 332 -4.10 0.41 -24.71
N PRO A 333 -4.60 0.13 -23.52
CA PRO A 333 -4.13 -1.02 -22.73
C PRO A 333 -4.41 -2.37 -23.40
N ASN A 334 -5.38 -2.45 -24.31
CA ASN A 334 -5.66 -3.67 -25.06
C ASN A 334 -4.58 -4.01 -26.10
N SER A 335 -3.77 -3.04 -26.51
CA SER A 335 -2.68 -3.22 -27.46
C SER A 335 -1.29 -3.18 -26.81
N ASP A 336 -1.21 -2.87 -25.52
CA ASP A 336 0.03 -2.82 -24.76
C ASP A 336 0.38 -4.19 -24.21
N SER A 337 1.62 -4.64 -24.41
CA SER A 337 2.09 -5.96 -23.99
C SER A 337 2.04 -6.21 -22.49
N LEU A 338 2.05 -5.15 -21.68
CA LEU A 338 1.94 -5.23 -20.21
C LEU A 338 0.51 -5.41 -19.71
N PHE A 339 -0.50 -5.03 -20.51
CA PHE A 339 -1.88 -4.94 -20.06
C PHE A 339 -2.86 -5.77 -20.92
N ASN A 340 -2.46 -6.27 -22.07
CA ASN A 340 -3.33 -6.98 -23.02
C ASN A 340 -3.76 -8.40 -22.58
N GLN A 341 -3.39 -8.82 -21.38
CA GLN A 341 -3.83 -10.11 -20.81
C GLN A 341 -5.30 -10.11 -20.38
N THR A 342 -5.92 -8.94 -20.27
CA THR A 342 -7.34 -8.75 -19.97
C THR A 342 -7.91 -7.68 -20.89
N SER A 343 -9.22 -7.77 -21.20
CA SER A 343 -9.89 -6.75 -21.99
C SER A 343 -10.19 -5.52 -21.14
N TRP A 344 -9.86 -4.35 -21.67
CA TRP A 344 -10.06 -3.06 -21.02
C TRP A 344 -11.09 -2.22 -21.77
N SER A 345 -11.99 -1.58 -21.04
CA SER A 345 -12.97 -0.63 -21.55
C SER A 345 -12.66 0.76 -21.04
N GLN A 346 -12.58 1.75 -21.95
CA GLN A 346 -12.36 3.12 -21.54
C GLN A 346 -13.60 3.67 -20.83
N LEU A 347 -13.42 4.22 -19.66
CA LEU A 347 -14.44 4.92 -18.89
C LEU A 347 -14.77 6.27 -19.54
N LYS A 348 -16.05 6.64 -19.59
CA LYS A 348 -16.56 7.84 -20.27
C LYS A 348 -17.39 8.68 -19.32
#